data_913eb4f33317b67f7f77e739419737f9
#
_entry.id   913eb4f33317b67f7f77e739419737f9
#
_cell.length_a   1.000
_cell.length_b   1.000
_cell.length_c   1.000
_cell.angle_alpha   90.00
_cell.angle_beta   90.00
_cell.angle_gamma   90.00
#
_symmetry.space_group_name_H-M   'P 1'
#
loop_
_entity.id
_entity.type
_entity.pdbx_description
1 polymer ?
#
loop_
_entity_poly.entity_id
_entity_poly.type
_entity_poly.pdbx_seq_one_letter_code
_entity_poly.pdbx_strand_id
1 'polypeptide(L)'
;NLKQTANVNLPNMHAVAPKGADLSSVVVIAGAGTSTPIKDIQRLVSKYPSFGDANGWQKKSGVTVTDNFRYEMHWYENAGGVPAGEVKVKGVKRV
;
A
#
# COMPACT_ATOMS: atom_id res chain seq x y z
N ASN A 1 7.83 15.85 4.96
CA ASN A 1 6.57 16.44 4.54
C ASN A 1 5.81 15.48 3.64
N LEU A 2 4.64 15.88 3.23
CA LEU A 2 3.73 15.02 2.47
C LEU A 2 4.35 14.48 1.19
N LYS A 3 5.00 15.32 0.41
CA LYS A 3 5.62 14.90 -0.84
C LYS A 3 6.74 13.89 -0.61
N GLN A 4 7.55 14.12 0.39
CA GLN A 4 8.64 13.19 0.71
C GLN A 4 8.10 11.84 1.10
N THR A 5 7.05 11.80 1.91
CA THR A 5 6.44 10.55 2.31
C THR A 5 5.94 9.76 1.11
N ALA A 6 5.27 10.44 0.18
CA ALA A 6 4.66 9.77 -0.97
C ALA A 6 5.70 9.30 -2.00
N ASN A 7 6.89 9.91 -2.02
CA ASN A 7 7.85 9.66 -3.08
C ASN A 7 9.05 8.80 -2.69
N VAL A 8 9.11 8.34 -1.46
CA VAL A 8 10.27 7.60 -0.97
C VAL A 8 10.10 6.11 -1.25
N ASN A 9 11.06 5.53 -1.93
CA ASN A 9 11.27 4.08 -2.09
C ASN A 9 10.01 3.23 -2.11
N LEU A 10 9.25 3.35 -3.14
CA LEU A 10 7.95 2.71 -3.26
C LEU A 10 7.91 1.20 -3.09
N PRO A 11 8.93 0.41 -3.46
CA PRO A 11 8.83 -1.04 -3.27
C PRO A 11 8.72 -1.47 -1.82
N ASN A 12 9.13 -0.62 -0.88
CA ASN A 12 9.12 -0.94 0.53
C ASN A 12 8.20 0.02 1.27
N MET A 13 7.10 -0.51 1.81
CA MET A 13 6.12 0.30 2.52
C MET A 13 6.71 1.08 3.69
N HIS A 14 7.63 0.49 4.40
CA HIS A 14 8.25 1.16 5.55
C HIS A 14 9.11 2.34 5.11
N ALA A 15 9.60 2.31 3.88
CA ALA A 15 10.39 3.43 3.35
C ALA A 15 9.52 4.61 2.91
N VAL A 16 8.22 4.42 2.75
CA VAL A 16 7.30 5.51 2.42
C VAL A 16 6.98 6.34 3.65
N ALA A 17 6.85 5.70 4.80
CA ALA A 17 6.57 6.39 6.03
C ALA A 17 7.79 7.20 6.49
N PRO A 18 7.58 8.38 7.07
CA PRO A 18 8.69 9.12 7.65
C PRO A 18 9.42 8.30 8.70
N LYS A 19 10.71 8.61 8.86
CA LYS A 19 11.55 7.91 9.81
C LYS A 19 10.94 7.97 11.21
N GLY A 20 10.80 6.82 11.83
CA GLY A 20 10.22 6.72 13.17
C GLY A 20 8.72 6.58 13.19
N ALA A 21 8.07 6.64 12.05
CA ALA A 21 6.63 6.44 11.96
C ALA A 21 6.32 4.98 11.65
N ASP A 22 5.28 4.46 12.27
CA ASP A 22 4.81 3.10 12.03
C ASP A 22 3.48 3.13 11.31
N LEU A 23 3.28 2.15 10.44
CA LEU A 23 1.97 1.93 9.86
C LEU A 23 1.09 1.25 10.88
N SER A 24 -0.10 1.75 11.04
CA SER A 24 -1.10 1.17 11.91
C SER A 24 -2.40 0.96 11.14
N SER A 25 -3.34 0.22 11.76
CA SER A 25 -4.64 -0.01 11.16
C SER A 25 -4.54 -0.60 9.75
N VAL A 26 -3.59 -1.51 9.54
CA VAL A 26 -3.44 -2.16 8.24
C VAL A 26 -4.55 -3.18 8.05
N VAL A 27 -5.32 -3.02 6.97
CA VAL A 27 -6.41 -3.91 6.62
C VAL A 27 -6.37 -4.27 5.14
N VAL A 28 -6.88 -5.45 4.82
CA VAL A 28 -7.05 -5.86 3.42
C VAL A 28 -8.39 -5.32 2.95
N ILE A 29 -8.37 -4.51 1.90
CA ILE A 29 -9.59 -3.86 1.40
C ILE A 29 -10.08 -4.45 0.08
N ALA A 30 -9.27 -5.24 -0.60
CA ALA A 30 -9.69 -5.93 -1.81
C ALA A 30 -8.75 -7.10 -2.08
N GLY A 31 -9.19 -8.05 -2.90
CA GLY A 31 -8.39 -9.19 -3.31
C GLY A 31 -8.56 -10.40 -2.42
N ALA A 32 -7.52 -11.22 -2.30
CA ALA A 32 -7.57 -12.50 -1.62
C ALA A 32 -8.07 -12.35 -0.19
N GLY A 33 -9.01 -13.21 0.19
CA GLY A 33 -9.62 -13.17 1.51
C GLY A 33 -10.77 -12.19 1.67
N THR A 34 -11.12 -11.46 0.63
CA THR A 34 -12.25 -10.53 0.64
C THR A 34 -13.22 -10.86 -0.48
N SER A 35 -14.40 -10.26 -0.42
CA SER A 35 -15.37 -10.37 -1.51
C SER A 35 -15.24 -9.26 -2.55
N THR A 36 -14.27 -8.35 -2.35
CA THR A 36 -14.08 -7.20 -3.23
C THR A 36 -12.93 -7.47 -4.18
N PRO A 37 -13.17 -7.49 -5.51
CA PRO A 37 -12.08 -7.71 -6.45
C PRO A 37 -11.16 -6.48 -6.54
N ILE A 38 -9.91 -6.73 -6.90
CA ILE A 38 -8.98 -5.66 -7.23
C ILE A 38 -9.26 -5.24 -8.68
N LYS A 39 -9.63 -3.98 -8.87
CA LYS A 39 -9.98 -3.48 -10.21
C LYS A 39 -8.79 -3.52 -11.16
N ASP A 40 -7.59 -3.28 -10.66
CA ASP A 40 -6.38 -3.20 -11.48
C ASP A 40 -5.65 -4.54 -11.60
N ILE A 41 -6.29 -5.64 -11.31
CA ILE A 41 -5.60 -6.94 -11.20
C ILE A 41 -4.86 -7.33 -12.49
N GLN A 42 -5.44 -7.09 -13.64
CA GLN A 42 -4.79 -7.44 -14.91
C GLN A 42 -3.53 -6.64 -15.14
N ARG A 43 -3.55 -5.37 -14.80
CA ARG A 43 -2.39 -4.50 -14.90
C ARG A 43 -1.28 -4.98 -13.96
N LEU A 44 -1.65 -5.33 -12.72
CA LEU A 44 -0.68 -5.81 -11.72
C LEU A 44 -0.01 -7.10 -12.14
N VAL A 45 -0.79 -8.06 -12.62
CA VAL A 45 -0.25 -9.34 -13.05
C VAL A 45 0.70 -9.15 -14.24
N SER A 46 0.35 -8.26 -15.16
CA SER A 46 1.20 -7.97 -16.34
C SER A 46 2.48 -7.24 -15.96
N LYS A 47 2.37 -6.27 -15.04
CA LYS A 47 3.51 -5.46 -14.65
C LYS A 47 4.48 -6.21 -13.73
N TYR A 48 3.96 -7.10 -12.91
CA TYR A 48 4.75 -7.84 -11.92
C TYR A 48 4.59 -9.36 -12.13
N PRO A 49 5.06 -9.89 -13.25
CA PRO A 49 4.80 -11.31 -13.57
C PRO A 49 5.40 -12.28 -12.55
N SER A 50 6.46 -11.90 -11.85
CA SER A 50 7.09 -12.77 -10.86
C SER A 50 6.37 -12.75 -9.50
N PHE A 51 5.33 -11.94 -9.34
CA PHE A 51 4.62 -11.82 -8.06
C PHE A 51 3.55 -12.88 -7.85
N GLY A 52 3.26 -13.72 -8.84
CA GLY A 52 2.31 -14.81 -8.71
C GLY A 52 0.97 -14.53 -9.37
N ASP A 53 0.04 -15.43 -9.10
CA ASP A 53 -1.28 -15.41 -9.75
C ASP A 53 -2.15 -14.26 -9.26
N ALA A 54 -3.11 -13.92 -10.13
CA ALA A 54 -4.11 -12.90 -9.80
C ALA A 54 -4.82 -13.18 -8.48
N ASN A 55 -5.06 -14.45 -8.16
CA ASN A 55 -5.82 -14.83 -6.97
C ASN A 55 -5.10 -14.59 -5.66
N GLY A 56 -3.80 -14.38 -5.68
CA GLY A 56 -3.01 -14.18 -4.47
C GLY A 56 -2.82 -12.71 -4.10
N TRP A 57 -3.14 -11.81 -4.99
CA TRP A 57 -2.93 -10.38 -4.75
C TRP A 57 -3.93 -9.83 -3.74
N GLN A 58 -3.44 -8.89 -2.93
CA GLN A 58 -4.28 -8.14 -2.00
C GLN A 58 -4.00 -6.64 -2.15
N LYS A 59 -5.05 -5.85 -1.99
CA LYS A 59 -4.93 -4.41 -1.83
C LYS A 59 -5.09 -4.08 -0.37
N LYS A 60 -4.15 -3.33 0.18
CA LYS A 60 -4.14 -2.99 1.61
C LYS A 60 -4.23 -1.49 1.83
N SER A 61 -4.78 -1.15 2.97
CA SER A 61 -4.82 0.22 3.48
C SER A 61 -4.12 0.25 4.82
N GLY A 62 -3.35 1.28 5.06
CA GLY A 62 -2.72 1.50 6.36
C GLY A 62 -2.62 2.99 6.64
N VAL A 63 -2.39 3.30 7.91
CA VAL A 63 -2.33 4.68 8.39
C VAL A 63 -0.97 4.93 9.03
N THR A 64 -0.38 6.07 8.72
CA THR A 64 0.76 6.55 9.48
C THR A 64 0.49 7.97 9.94
N VAL A 65 0.97 8.30 11.13
CA VAL A 65 0.83 9.63 11.71
C VAL A 65 2.23 10.18 11.95
N THR A 66 2.48 11.37 11.47
CA THR A 66 3.75 12.06 11.70
C THR A 66 3.48 13.51 11.99
N ASP A 67 4.20 14.06 12.93
CA ASP A 67 4.06 15.46 13.30
C ASP A 67 2.59 15.85 13.47
N ASN A 68 2.07 16.60 12.52
CA ASN A 68 0.73 17.15 12.61
C ASN A 68 -0.24 16.54 11.60
N PHE A 69 0.15 15.44 10.94
CA PHE A 69 -0.66 14.88 9.86
C PHE A 69 -0.88 13.39 10.01
N ARG A 70 -2.04 12.95 9.56
CA ARG A 70 -2.41 11.56 9.45
C ARG A 70 -2.55 11.23 7.97
N TYR A 71 -1.80 10.21 7.51
CA TYR A 71 -1.81 9.77 6.12
C TYR A 71 -2.51 8.42 6.03
N GLU A 72 -3.43 8.29 5.09
CA GLU A 72 -3.99 7.00 4.71
C GLU A 72 -3.34 6.59 3.39
N MET A 73 -2.74 5.40 3.37
CA MET A 73 -2.00 4.91 2.22
C MET A 73 -2.56 3.58 1.75
N HIS A 74 -2.57 3.39 0.43
CA HIS A 74 -2.99 2.15 -0.20
C HIS A 74 -1.86 1.58 -1.03
N TRP A 75 -1.72 0.25 -1.02
CA TRP A 75 -0.71 -0.45 -1.79
C TRP A 75 -1.18 -1.86 -2.10
N TYR A 76 -0.41 -2.56 -2.94
CA TYR A 76 -0.71 -3.93 -3.32
C TYR A 76 0.39 -4.86 -2.84
N GLU A 77 0.01 -6.06 -2.43
CA GLU A 77 0.96 -7.12 -2.05
C GLU A 77 0.57 -8.41 -2.74
N ASN A 78 1.57 -9.25 -3.02
CA ASN A 78 1.31 -10.59 -3.54
C ASN A 78 0.97 -11.56 -2.41
N ALA A 79 0.75 -12.84 -2.75
CA ALA A 79 0.40 -13.87 -1.78
C ALA A 79 1.46 -14.04 -0.69
N GLY A 80 2.71 -13.77 -0.99
CA GLY A 80 3.80 -13.87 -0.03
C GLY A 80 3.99 -12.63 0.83
N GLY A 81 3.11 -11.63 0.70
CA GLY A 81 3.23 -10.41 1.48
C GLY A 81 4.27 -9.43 0.96
N VAL A 82 4.74 -9.62 -0.29
CA VAL A 82 5.73 -8.72 -0.88
C VAL A 82 5.01 -7.55 -1.53
N PRO A 83 5.31 -6.30 -1.14
CA PRO A 83 4.64 -5.15 -1.74
C PRO A 83 5.15 -4.85 -3.14
N ALA A 84 4.23 -4.51 -4.03
CA ALA A 84 4.56 -3.96 -5.32
C ALA A 84 5.07 -2.52 -5.17
N GLY A 85 5.79 -2.04 -6.15
CA GLY A 85 6.39 -0.71 -6.09
C GLY A 85 5.44 0.45 -6.33
N GLU A 86 4.22 0.35 -5.85
CA GLU A 86 3.17 1.36 -6.05
C GLU A 86 2.48 1.64 -4.74
N VAL A 87 2.65 2.85 -4.24
CA VAL A 87 1.99 3.29 -3.02
C VAL A 87 1.29 4.61 -3.30
N LYS A 88 0.03 4.71 -2.90
CA LYS A 88 -0.73 5.94 -3.07
C LYS A 88 -1.14 6.48 -1.71
N VAL A 89 -0.99 7.78 -1.56
CA VAL A 89 -1.56 8.49 -0.41
C VAL A 89 -2.99 8.86 -0.80
N LYS A 90 -3.97 8.25 -0.13
CA LYS A 90 -5.38 8.42 -0.46
C LYS A 90 -6.04 9.53 0.36
N GLY A 91 -5.46 9.84 1.50
CA GLY A 91 -6.01 10.89 2.34
C GLY A 91 -4.96 11.45 3.28
N VAL A 92 -5.08 12.73 3.58
CA VAL A 92 -4.22 13.43 4.51
C VAL A 92 -5.10 14.31 5.37
N LYS A 93 -4.95 14.19 6.68
CA LYS A 93 -5.69 15.03 7.62
C LYS A 93 -4.73 15.61 8.64
N ARG A 94 -4.98 16.84 9.04
CA ARG A 94 -4.27 17.42 10.18
C ARG A 94 -4.78 16.77 11.48
N VAL A 95 -3.87 16.38 12.31
CA VAL A 95 -4.23 15.84 13.64
C VAL A 95 -4.26 16.92 14.69
#